data_c01e2eb5a477a03ec44646ed6fb15910
#
_entry.id   c01e2eb5a477a03ec44646ed6fb15910
#
_cell.length_a   1.000
_cell.length_b   1.000
_cell.length_c   1.000
_cell.angle_alpha   90.00
_cell.angle_beta   90.00
_cell.angle_gamma   90.00
#
_symmetry.space_group_name_H-M   'P 1'
#
loop_
_entity.id
_entity.type
_entity.pdbx_description
1 polymer ?
#
loop_
_entity_poly.entity_id
_entity_poly.type
_entity_poly.pdbx_seq_one_letter_code
_entity_poly.pdbx_strand_id
1 'polypeptide(L)'
;MVKKLLFIIFIFFTTLGFSQKSLEKLSAAPNPFSNSTKITFSSDKEQTVYFSVRNVLGKRVYHNKIVVKKGKNSFPFSKNRLQSGVYIYTLQNSKEKISKRLVIR
;
A
#
# COMPACT_ATOMS: atom_id res chain seq x y z
N MET A 1 27.05 39.81 -3.94
CA MET A 1 25.81 39.92 -3.17
C MET A 1 24.71 39.09 -3.75
N VAL A 2 24.43 39.24 -5.02
CA VAL A 2 23.36 38.44 -5.68
C VAL A 2 23.66 36.95 -5.65
N LYS A 3 24.92 36.57 -5.76
CA LYS A 3 25.33 35.14 -5.71
C LYS A 3 25.03 34.46 -4.39
N LYS A 4 25.09 35.16 -3.27
CA LYS A 4 24.80 34.61 -1.95
C LYS A 4 23.32 34.35 -1.77
N LEU A 5 22.47 35.22 -2.29
CA LEU A 5 21.02 35.06 -2.27
C LEU A 5 20.54 33.86 -3.07
N LEU A 6 21.10 33.65 -4.26
CA LEU A 6 20.79 32.51 -5.10
C LEU A 6 21.19 31.19 -4.44
N PHE A 7 22.30 31.16 -3.75
CA PHE A 7 22.79 29.99 -3.06
C PHE A 7 21.87 29.60 -1.89
N ILE A 8 21.40 30.56 -1.14
CA ILE A 8 20.48 30.33 -0.02
C ILE A 8 19.14 29.77 -0.54
N ILE A 9 18.63 30.29 -1.62
CA ILE A 9 17.37 29.80 -2.25
C ILE A 9 17.54 28.35 -2.69
N PHE A 10 18.67 27.98 -3.24
CA PHE A 10 18.97 26.64 -3.68
C PHE A 10 18.97 25.63 -2.52
N ILE A 11 19.57 25.96 -1.40
CA ILE A 11 19.61 25.11 -0.20
C ILE A 11 18.20 24.92 0.35
N PHE A 12 17.39 25.95 0.40
CA PHE A 12 16.00 25.87 0.84
C PHE A 12 15.19 24.91 -0.03
N PHE A 13 15.41 24.92 -1.32
CA PHE A 13 14.70 24.05 -2.25
C PHE A 13 15.01 22.57 -2.04
N THR A 14 16.25 22.24 -1.69
CA THR A 14 16.64 20.84 -1.46
C THR A 14 16.01 20.22 -0.21
N THR A 15 15.58 21.01 0.77
CA THR A 15 14.95 20.49 1.98
C THR A 15 13.49 20.14 1.79
N LEU A 16 12.87 20.52 0.68
CA LEU A 16 11.46 20.26 0.41
C LEU A 16 11.19 18.90 -0.26
N GLY A 17 12.25 18.13 -0.56
CA GLY A 17 12.14 16.87 -1.26
C GLY A 17 11.79 15.66 -0.41
N PHE A 18 11.65 15.78 0.91
CA PHE A 18 11.35 14.66 1.78
C PHE A 18 9.85 14.50 1.95
N SER A 19 9.33 13.42 1.38
CA SER A 19 7.96 12.97 1.69
C SER A 19 8.06 11.70 2.51
N GLN A 20 7.36 11.65 3.64
CA GLN A 20 7.25 10.45 4.46
C GLN A 20 6.11 9.59 3.94
N LYS A 21 6.37 8.30 3.83
CA LYS A 21 5.33 7.34 3.46
C LYS A 21 4.47 7.04 4.67
N SER A 22 3.18 7.17 4.51
CA SER A 22 2.19 6.85 5.53
C SER A 22 1.92 5.36 5.64
N LEU A 23 2.00 4.63 4.53
CA LEU A 23 1.79 3.19 4.45
C LEU A 23 3.03 2.52 3.91
N GLU A 24 3.48 1.44 4.57
CA GLU A 24 4.71 0.73 4.22
C GLU A 24 4.60 -0.76 4.50
N LYS A 25 5.56 -1.52 3.96
CA LYS A 25 5.80 -2.92 4.29
C LYS A 25 4.59 -3.82 4.04
N LEU A 26 3.85 -3.54 2.97
CA LEU A 26 2.73 -4.37 2.58
C LEU A 26 3.23 -5.76 2.18
N SER A 27 2.65 -6.79 2.77
CA SER A 27 2.98 -8.17 2.44
C SER A 27 1.77 -9.08 2.62
N ALA A 28 1.81 -10.22 1.94
CA ALA A 28 0.84 -11.30 2.09
C ALA A 28 1.62 -12.58 2.38
N ALA A 29 1.23 -13.31 3.42
CA ALA A 29 1.89 -14.56 3.76
C ALA A 29 0.83 -15.55 4.30
N PRO A 30 0.74 -16.77 3.74
CA PRO A 30 1.52 -17.28 2.61
C PRO A 30 1.15 -16.64 1.27
N ASN A 31 2.09 -16.64 0.34
CA ASN A 31 1.88 -16.18 -1.04
C ASN A 31 2.85 -16.95 -1.95
N PRO A 32 2.40 -17.93 -2.74
CA PRO A 32 0.99 -18.31 -3.03
C PRO A 32 0.24 -18.91 -1.84
N PHE A 33 -1.10 -18.84 -1.90
CA PHE A 33 -1.95 -19.43 -0.88
C PHE A 33 -3.10 -20.23 -1.50
N SER A 34 -3.69 -21.16 -0.73
CA SER A 34 -4.77 -22.01 -1.21
C SER A 34 -6.14 -21.60 -0.67
N ASN A 35 -6.26 -21.36 0.63
CA ASN A 35 -7.53 -20.99 1.25
C ASN A 35 -7.58 -19.55 1.72
N SER A 36 -6.55 -19.13 2.45
CA SER A 36 -6.46 -17.78 2.98
C SER A 36 -5.02 -17.36 3.16
N THR A 37 -4.83 -16.06 3.25
CA THR A 37 -3.53 -15.47 3.52
C THR A 37 -3.72 -14.32 4.51
N LYS A 38 -2.64 -13.87 5.10
CA LYS A 38 -2.64 -12.76 6.04
C LYS A 38 -1.97 -11.56 5.38
N ILE A 39 -2.71 -10.46 5.28
CA ILE A 39 -2.21 -9.20 4.75
C ILE A 39 -1.65 -8.41 5.94
N THR A 40 -0.43 -7.92 5.80
CA THR A 40 0.27 -7.17 6.86
C THR A 40 0.87 -5.90 6.27
N PHE A 41 0.83 -4.83 7.04
CA PHE A 41 1.43 -3.55 6.64
C PHE A 41 1.64 -2.68 7.88
N SER A 42 2.37 -1.57 7.70
CA SER A 42 2.57 -0.56 8.74
C SER A 42 1.93 0.75 8.33
N SER A 43 1.32 1.43 9.30
CA SER A 43 0.75 2.77 9.13
C SER A 43 1.41 3.72 10.13
N ASP A 44 1.71 4.94 9.69
CA ASP A 44 2.32 5.96 10.56
C ASP A 44 1.31 6.63 11.49
N LYS A 45 0.02 6.40 11.27
CA LYS A 45 -1.05 7.00 12.06
C LYS A 45 -2.33 6.17 11.94
N GLU A 46 -3.28 6.46 12.82
CA GLU A 46 -4.65 5.96 12.64
C GLU A 46 -5.28 6.65 11.44
N GLN A 47 -5.85 5.86 10.54
CA GLN A 47 -6.44 6.39 9.31
C GLN A 47 -7.35 5.37 8.66
N THR A 48 -8.09 5.81 7.65
CA THR A 48 -8.90 4.93 6.81
C THR A 48 -8.11 4.59 5.55
N VAL A 49 -8.05 3.29 5.22
CA VAL A 49 -7.42 2.80 4.01
C VAL A 49 -8.40 1.94 3.22
N TYR A 50 -8.12 1.78 1.93
CA TYR A 50 -8.92 0.96 1.03
C TYR A 50 -8.06 -0.19 0.55
N PHE A 51 -8.54 -1.40 0.77
CA PHE A 51 -7.90 -2.61 0.27
C PHE A 51 -8.68 -3.13 -0.92
N SER A 52 -8.00 -3.45 -2.01
CA SER A 52 -8.64 -4.00 -3.19
C SER A 52 -7.80 -5.09 -3.83
N VAL A 53 -8.45 -5.98 -4.56
CA VAL A 53 -7.81 -7.05 -5.33
C VAL A 53 -8.34 -6.98 -6.75
N ARG A 54 -7.43 -7.01 -7.73
CA ARG A 54 -7.75 -7.01 -9.15
C ARG A 54 -7.21 -8.27 -9.81
N ASN A 55 -7.93 -8.76 -10.82
CA ASN A 55 -7.43 -9.86 -11.64
C ASN A 55 -6.49 -9.34 -12.74
N VAL A 56 -5.97 -10.26 -13.57
CA VAL A 56 -5.02 -9.89 -14.65
C VAL A 56 -5.63 -8.99 -15.73
N LEU A 57 -6.94 -8.96 -15.83
CA LEU A 57 -7.63 -8.07 -16.76
C LEU A 57 -7.86 -6.67 -16.18
N GLY A 58 -7.42 -6.45 -14.94
CA GLY A 58 -7.62 -5.18 -14.25
C GLY A 58 -8.98 -5.01 -13.59
N LYS A 59 -9.81 -6.04 -13.62
CA LYS A 59 -11.13 -6.00 -12.98
C LYS A 59 -10.98 -6.14 -11.47
N ARG A 60 -11.63 -5.26 -10.73
CA ARG A 60 -11.64 -5.33 -9.28
C ARG A 60 -12.60 -6.44 -8.84
N VAL A 61 -12.04 -7.45 -8.17
CA VAL A 61 -12.80 -8.63 -7.72
C VAL A 61 -13.10 -8.60 -6.22
N TYR A 62 -12.44 -7.72 -5.49
CA TYR A 62 -12.66 -7.53 -4.05
C TYR A 62 -12.25 -6.11 -3.66
N HIS A 63 -12.99 -5.50 -2.74
CA HIS A 63 -12.57 -4.25 -2.12
C HIS A 63 -13.20 -4.12 -0.73
N ASN A 64 -12.48 -3.43 0.16
CA ASN A 64 -12.96 -3.18 1.51
C ASN A 64 -12.33 -1.90 2.05
N LYS A 65 -13.08 -1.23 2.90
CA LYS A 65 -12.63 -0.03 3.61
C LYS A 65 -12.26 -0.43 5.03
N ILE A 66 -11.07 -0.05 5.48
CA ILE A 66 -10.53 -0.50 6.76
C ILE A 66 -10.05 0.71 7.56
N VAL A 67 -10.39 0.76 8.85
CA VAL A 67 -9.81 1.72 9.78
C VAL A 67 -8.59 1.04 10.41
N VAL A 68 -7.43 1.65 10.27
CA VAL A 68 -6.16 1.08 10.72
C VAL A 68 -5.58 1.88 11.87
N LYS A 69 -4.76 1.23 12.67
CA LYS A 69 -4.09 1.84 13.81
C LYS A 69 -2.67 2.24 13.43
N LYS A 70 -2.09 3.13 14.21
CA LYS A 70 -0.67 3.43 14.10
C LYS A 70 0.14 2.17 14.42
N GLY A 71 1.13 1.88 13.58
CA GLY A 71 2.01 0.73 13.73
C GLY A 71 1.65 -0.39 12.80
N LYS A 72 1.91 -1.63 13.23
CA LYS A 72 1.69 -2.82 12.43
C LYS A 72 0.22 -3.23 12.44
N ASN A 73 -0.34 -3.46 11.26
CA ASN A 73 -1.71 -3.92 11.08
C ASN A 73 -1.71 -5.23 10.29
N SER A 74 -2.71 -6.07 10.54
CA SER A 74 -2.89 -7.27 9.76
C SER A 74 -4.36 -7.67 9.71
N PHE A 75 -4.75 -8.32 8.64
CA PHE A 75 -6.10 -8.86 8.47
C PHE A 75 -6.05 -10.08 7.55
N PRO A 76 -6.99 -11.02 7.72
CA PRO A 76 -7.05 -12.18 6.83
C PRO A 76 -7.73 -11.84 5.52
N PHE A 77 -7.29 -12.49 4.44
CA PHE A 77 -7.94 -12.44 3.16
C PHE A 77 -8.17 -13.86 2.67
N SER A 78 -9.42 -14.22 2.40
CA SER A 78 -9.82 -15.55 1.99
C SER A 78 -10.07 -15.60 0.50
N LYS A 79 -9.77 -16.73 -0.10
CA LYS A 79 -9.99 -16.98 -1.52
C LYS A 79 -11.46 -16.85 -1.89
N ASN A 80 -12.38 -17.32 -1.05
CA ASN A 80 -13.82 -17.36 -1.33
C ASN A 80 -14.11 -18.03 -2.68
N ARG A 81 -14.75 -17.32 -3.60
CA ARG A 81 -15.11 -17.83 -4.93
C ARG A 81 -14.10 -17.47 -6.02
N LEU A 82 -12.97 -16.88 -5.64
CA LEU A 82 -11.95 -16.48 -6.61
C LEU A 82 -11.25 -17.72 -7.16
N GLN A 83 -11.02 -17.72 -8.46
CA GLN A 83 -10.32 -18.80 -9.14
C GLN A 83 -8.82 -18.72 -8.86
N SER A 84 -8.15 -19.87 -9.01
CA SER A 84 -6.70 -19.92 -8.96
C SER A 84 -6.10 -19.03 -10.04
N GLY A 85 -5.07 -18.32 -9.71
CA GLY A 85 -4.43 -17.41 -10.66
C GLY A 85 -3.67 -16.29 -9.99
N VAL A 86 -3.23 -15.35 -10.82
CA VAL A 86 -2.45 -14.19 -10.41
C VAL A 86 -3.37 -12.99 -10.26
N TYR A 87 -3.19 -12.28 -9.15
CA TYR A 87 -3.96 -11.08 -8.81
C TYR A 87 -3.00 -9.98 -8.38
N ILE A 88 -3.49 -8.76 -8.34
CA ILE A 88 -2.78 -7.62 -7.77
C ILE A 88 -3.62 -7.12 -6.59
N TYR A 89 -3.00 -7.05 -5.43
CA TYR A 89 -3.64 -6.45 -4.27
C TYR A 89 -3.04 -5.08 -3.98
N THR A 90 -3.91 -4.17 -3.56
CA THR A 90 -3.58 -2.76 -3.42
C THR A 90 -4.09 -2.23 -2.09
N LEU A 91 -3.26 -1.45 -1.43
CA LEU A 91 -3.62 -0.71 -0.23
C LEU A 91 -3.43 0.78 -0.54
N GLN A 92 -4.46 1.59 -0.31
CA GLN A 92 -4.37 3.00 -0.64
C GLN A 92 -5.11 3.89 0.35
N ASN A 93 -4.62 5.11 0.49
CA ASN A 93 -5.31 6.21 1.16
C ASN A 93 -5.47 7.37 0.19
N SER A 94 -5.81 8.57 0.68
CA SER A 94 -6.01 9.75 -0.16
C SER A 94 -4.74 10.24 -0.86
N LYS A 95 -3.54 9.84 -0.39
CA LYS A 95 -2.27 10.39 -0.86
C LYS A 95 -1.37 9.36 -1.54
N GLU A 96 -1.52 8.08 -1.20
CA GLU A 96 -0.58 7.06 -1.71
C GLU A 96 -1.24 5.73 -1.96
N LYS A 97 -0.56 4.89 -2.71
CA LYS A 97 -1.04 3.61 -3.17
C LYS A 97 0.13 2.64 -3.27
N ILE A 98 -0.03 1.46 -2.67
CA ILE A 98 0.94 0.38 -2.74
C ILE A 98 0.26 -0.84 -3.32
N SER A 99 0.88 -1.45 -4.34
CA SER A 99 0.36 -2.65 -5.00
C SER A 99 1.40 -3.74 -5.05
N LYS A 100 0.97 -4.99 -4.90
CA LYS A 100 1.83 -6.17 -4.99
C LYS A 100 1.07 -7.33 -5.61
N ARG A 101 1.82 -8.32 -6.09
CA ARG A 101 1.26 -9.52 -6.69
C ARG A 101 0.80 -10.51 -5.63
N LEU A 102 -0.34 -11.14 -5.89
CA LEU A 102 -0.93 -12.16 -5.05
C LEU A 102 -1.25 -13.37 -5.91
N VAL A 103 -0.85 -14.56 -5.47
CA VAL A 103 -1.09 -15.79 -6.22
C VAL A 103 -1.99 -16.72 -5.42
N ILE A 104 -3.10 -17.13 -6.02
CA ILE A 104 -4.04 -18.12 -5.48
C ILE A 104 -3.81 -19.44 -6.20
N ARG A 105 -3.56 -20.47 -5.43
CA ARG A 105 -3.40 -21.83 -5.96
C ARG A 105 -4.73 -22.50 -6.25
#